data_8d974d0fc3a7709f50823b6b1f3fd252
#
_entry.id   8d974d0fc3a7709f50823b6b1f3fd252
#
_cell.length_a   1.000
_cell.length_b   1.000
_cell.length_c   1.000
_cell.angle_alpha   90.00
_cell.angle_beta   90.00
_cell.angle_gamma   90.00
#
_symmetry.space_group_name_H-M   'P 1'
#
loop_
_entity.id
_entity.type
_entity.pdbx_description
1 polymer ?
#
loop_
_entity_poly.entity_id
_entity_poly.type
_entity_poly.pdbx_seq_one_letter_code
_entity_poly.pdbx_strand_id
1 'polypeptide(L)'
;MQFKETLIAAILIIAVLFALLIFGSKLPDPIADWQPILVIICFVLLGLVVLFYIIQKILAVKSAMAIERKLKSQASEQISGARADRKPELQALEGQLSDALAALKTSKMGKGALYSMPWYMIIGPPGSGKTTALLESGLNFPYTSGGGRGIKGVGGTRNCDWWFTDQGILLDTAGRYTTELEDRDEWIGFLGMLKKCRKEKPINGVIVAISISD
;
A
#
# COMPACT_ATOMS: atom_id res chain seq x y z
N MET A 1 9.64 -6.33 -1.52
CA MET A 1 11.06 -6.59 -1.82
C MET A 1 11.90 -6.63 -0.55
N GLN A 2 11.84 -5.64 0.32
CA GLN A 2 12.61 -5.58 1.58
C GLN A 2 12.42 -6.77 2.55
N PHE A 3 11.21 -7.34 2.64
CA PHE A 3 10.98 -8.51 3.51
C PHE A 3 11.80 -9.74 3.12
N LYS A 4 11.96 -10.00 1.81
CA LYS A 4 12.78 -11.12 1.33
C LYS A 4 14.26 -10.91 1.66
N GLU A 5 14.75 -9.69 1.54
CA GLU A 5 16.15 -9.34 1.83
C GLU A 5 16.48 -9.48 3.32
N THR A 6 15.60 -9.00 4.21
CA THR A 6 15.79 -9.15 5.66
C THR A 6 15.69 -10.62 6.10
N LEU A 7 14.82 -11.40 5.49
CA LEU A 7 14.71 -12.83 5.76
C LEU A 7 15.96 -13.59 5.32
N ILE A 8 16.49 -13.28 4.12
CA ILE A 8 17.72 -13.86 3.61
C ILE A 8 18.91 -13.52 4.55
N ALA A 9 19.03 -12.25 4.97
CA ALA A 9 20.08 -11.84 5.89
C ALA A 9 19.98 -12.59 7.22
N ALA A 10 18.80 -12.74 7.79
CA ALA A 10 18.59 -13.49 9.02
C ALA A 10 18.97 -14.97 8.86
N ILE A 11 18.59 -15.62 7.75
CA ILE A 11 18.95 -17.02 7.46
C ILE A 11 20.47 -17.18 7.34
N LEU A 12 21.15 -16.27 6.65
CA LEU A 12 22.61 -16.31 6.51
C LEU A 12 23.31 -16.17 7.87
N ILE A 13 22.87 -15.23 8.71
CA ILE A 13 23.45 -15.07 10.07
C ILE A 13 23.24 -16.32 10.91
N ILE A 14 22.05 -16.92 10.86
CA ILE A 14 21.75 -18.17 11.59
C ILE A 14 22.62 -19.32 11.07
N ALA A 15 22.82 -19.44 9.76
CA ALA A 15 23.67 -20.47 9.17
C ALA A 15 25.13 -20.32 9.62
N VAL A 16 25.66 -19.10 9.64
CA VAL A 16 27.03 -18.82 10.13
C VAL A 16 27.14 -19.15 11.62
N LEU A 17 26.16 -18.75 12.43
CA LEU A 17 26.12 -19.04 13.86
C LEU A 17 26.12 -20.55 14.12
N PHE A 18 25.31 -21.30 13.37
CA PHE A 18 25.21 -22.75 13.46
C PHE A 18 26.55 -23.43 13.08
N ALA A 19 27.19 -22.95 12.02
CA ALA A 19 28.51 -23.42 11.61
C ALA A 19 29.58 -23.16 12.70
N LEU A 20 29.60 -21.98 13.30
CA LEU A 20 30.51 -21.62 14.38
C LEU A 20 30.30 -22.49 15.64
N LEU A 21 29.04 -22.84 15.96
CA LEU A 21 28.74 -23.70 17.11
C LEU A 21 29.16 -25.15 16.89
N ILE A 22 29.01 -25.70 15.68
CA ILE A 22 29.33 -27.12 15.38
C ILE A 22 30.83 -27.31 15.12
N PHE A 23 31.41 -26.43 14.32
CA PHE A 23 32.78 -26.59 13.82
C PHE A 23 33.82 -25.73 14.59
N GLY A 24 33.38 -24.88 15.49
CA GLY A 24 34.25 -23.93 16.19
C GLY A 24 35.40 -24.60 16.95
N SER A 25 35.13 -25.77 17.57
CA SER A 25 36.14 -26.55 18.27
C SER A 25 37.17 -27.25 17.35
N LYS A 26 36.93 -27.27 16.04
CA LYS A 26 37.81 -27.85 15.02
C LYS A 26 38.58 -26.80 14.23
N LEU A 27 38.42 -25.51 14.56
CA LEU A 27 39.14 -24.42 13.91
C LEU A 27 40.60 -24.42 14.39
N PRO A 28 41.55 -24.13 13.48
CA PRO A 28 42.97 -24.01 13.87
C PRO A 28 43.20 -22.79 14.75
N ASP A 29 44.18 -22.93 15.71
CA ASP A 29 44.69 -21.78 16.44
C ASP A 29 45.32 -20.77 15.45
N PRO A 30 45.07 -19.46 15.52
CA PRO A 30 44.44 -18.66 16.58
C PRO A 30 42.94 -18.37 16.40
N ILE A 31 42.24 -18.96 15.40
CA ILE A 31 40.85 -18.64 15.10
C ILE A 31 39.91 -19.17 16.21
N ALA A 32 40.29 -20.29 16.82
CA ALA A 32 39.49 -20.88 17.91
C ALA A 32 39.31 -19.93 19.10
N ASP A 33 40.33 -19.10 19.42
CA ASP A 33 40.29 -18.13 20.52
C ASP A 33 39.25 -17.01 20.28
N TRP A 34 38.95 -16.71 19.01
CA TRP A 34 37.96 -15.68 18.61
C TRP A 34 36.55 -16.22 18.50
N GLN A 35 36.36 -17.54 18.59
CA GLN A 35 35.02 -18.17 18.45
C GLN A 35 33.97 -17.54 19.36
N PRO A 36 34.16 -17.30 20.67
CA PRO A 36 33.12 -16.73 21.53
C PRO A 36 32.77 -15.31 21.13
N ILE A 37 33.76 -14.55 20.66
CA ILE A 37 33.56 -13.17 20.19
C ILE A 37 32.71 -13.17 18.90
N LEU A 38 33.01 -14.05 17.95
CA LEU A 38 32.26 -14.20 16.69
C LEU A 38 30.83 -14.61 16.95
N VAL A 39 30.59 -15.53 17.90
CA VAL A 39 29.24 -15.93 18.30
C VAL A 39 28.45 -14.72 18.87
N ILE A 40 29.07 -13.93 19.74
CA ILE A 40 28.45 -12.72 20.30
C ILE A 40 28.10 -11.72 19.17
N ILE A 41 29.01 -11.49 18.24
CA ILE A 41 28.79 -10.61 17.08
C ILE A 41 27.59 -11.09 16.26
N CYS A 42 27.48 -12.39 15.98
CA CYS A 42 26.35 -12.96 15.26
C CYS A 42 25.01 -12.75 16.00
N PHE A 43 24.98 -12.91 17.34
CA PHE A 43 23.77 -12.62 18.11
C PHE A 43 23.38 -11.15 18.08
N VAL A 44 24.37 -10.24 18.18
CA VAL A 44 24.13 -8.80 18.07
C VAL A 44 23.57 -8.43 16.69
N LEU A 45 24.15 -8.96 15.61
CA LEU A 45 23.67 -8.73 14.25
C LEU A 45 22.25 -9.27 14.05
N LEU A 46 21.97 -10.47 14.57
CA LEU A 46 20.62 -11.03 14.51
C LEU A 46 19.62 -10.15 15.26
N GLY A 47 19.98 -9.66 16.46
CA GLY A 47 19.17 -8.72 17.23
C GLY A 47 18.88 -7.43 16.48
N LEU A 48 19.89 -6.86 15.79
CA LEU A 48 19.72 -5.66 14.96
C LEU A 48 18.79 -5.90 13.76
N VAL A 49 18.89 -7.06 13.10
CA VAL A 49 17.98 -7.43 11.99
C VAL A 49 16.54 -7.56 12.48
N VAL A 50 16.32 -8.22 13.62
CA VAL A 50 14.99 -8.34 14.23
C VAL A 50 14.44 -6.97 14.64
N LEU A 51 15.26 -6.14 15.28
CA LEU A 51 14.86 -4.78 15.68
C LEU A 51 14.48 -3.94 14.45
N PHE A 52 15.29 -3.98 13.41
CA PHE A 52 15.00 -3.30 12.14
C PHE A 52 13.67 -3.74 11.55
N TYR A 53 13.41 -5.06 11.53
CA TYR A 53 12.13 -5.61 11.06
C TYR A 53 10.93 -5.10 11.88
N ILE A 54 11.06 -5.08 13.21
CA ILE A 54 10.01 -4.57 14.11
C ILE A 54 9.74 -3.09 13.84
N ILE A 55 10.79 -2.27 13.70
CA ILE A 55 10.67 -0.84 13.41
C ILE A 55 9.94 -0.64 12.07
N GLN A 56 10.32 -1.36 11.02
CA GLN A 56 9.67 -1.29 9.72
C GLN A 56 8.15 -1.62 9.82
N LYS A 57 7.82 -2.66 10.58
CA LYS A 57 6.43 -3.07 10.80
C LYS A 57 5.61 -2.01 11.56
N ILE A 58 6.21 -1.40 12.59
CA ILE A 58 5.57 -0.31 13.35
C ILE A 58 5.35 0.92 12.46
N LEU A 59 6.34 1.29 11.65
CA LEU A 59 6.23 2.42 10.73
C LEU A 59 5.15 2.19 9.67
N ALA A 60 5.07 0.98 9.11
CA ALA A 60 4.02 0.61 8.16
C ALA A 60 2.61 0.73 8.77
N VAL A 61 2.42 0.28 10.01
CA VAL A 61 1.14 0.41 10.72
C VAL A 61 0.79 1.88 10.99
N LYS A 62 1.75 2.69 11.44
CA LYS A 62 1.53 4.13 11.67
C LYS A 62 1.16 4.86 10.38
N SER A 63 1.83 4.53 9.28
CA SER A 63 1.56 5.13 7.97
C SER A 63 0.18 4.72 7.43
N ALA A 64 -0.21 3.44 7.60
CA ALA A 64 -1.53 2.97 7.22
C ALA A 64 -2.65 3.68 8.00
N MET A 65 -2.48 3.89 9.30
CA MET A 65 -3.44 4.66 10.11
C MET A 65 -3.54 6.13 9.67
N ALA A 66 -2.41 6.73 9.27
CA ALA A 66 -2.42 8.11 8.77
C ALA A 66 -3.17 8.23 7.43
N ILE A 67 -3.00 7.27 6.53
CA ILE A 67 -3.73 7.20 5.25
C ILE A 67 -5.23 7.03 5.51
N GLU A 68 -5.60 6.08 6.38
CA GLU A 68 -7.00 5.85 6.75
C GLU A 68 -7.68 7.10 7.30
N ARG A 69 -7.01 7.81 8.22
CA ARG A 69 -7.55 9.08 8.77
C ARG A 69 -7.80 10.10 7.67
N LYS A 70 -6.89 10.23 6.71
CA LYS A 70 -7.05 11.16 5.59
C LYS A 70 -8.17 10.77 4.65
N LEU A 71 -8.33 9.47 4.35
CA LEU A 71 -9.44 8.99 3.54
C LEU A 71 -10.78 9.27 4.23
N LYS A 72 -10.87 9.01 5.53
CA LYS A 72 -12.09 9.29 6.31
C LYS A 72 -12.38 10.79 6.44
N SER A 73 -11.36 11.65 6.63
CA SER A 73 -11.58 13.09 6.71
C SER A 73 -12.07 13.68 5.38
N GLN A 74 -11.53 13.22 4.26
CA GLN A 74 -12.01 13.61 2.95
C GLN A 74 -13.47 13.18 2.71
N ALA A 75 -13.83 11.96 3.17
CA ALA A 75 -15.20 11.47 3.14
C ALA A 75 -16.15 12.42 3.88
N SER A 76 -15.80 12.75 5.12
CA SER A 76 -16.66 13.59 5.97
C SER A 76 -16.75 15.05 5.46
N GLU A 77 -15.65 15.61 4.94
CA GLU A 77 -15.66 16.94 4.33
C GLU A 77 -16.62 17.02 3.12
N GLN A 78 -16.62 15.97 2.28
CA GLN A 78 -17.51 15.91 1.14
C GLN A 78 -18.98 15.76 1.54
N ILE A 79 -19.26 14.96 2.58
CA ILE A 79 -20.62 14.82 3.11
C ILE A 79 -21.09 16.17 3.68
N SER A 80 -20.22 16.89 4.38
CA SER A 80 -20.60 18.19 4.98
C SER A 80 -20.89 19.25 3.93
N GLY A 81 -20.14 19.29 2.84
CA GLY A 81 -20.29 20.20 1.72
C GLY A 81 -21.34 19.79 0.67
N ALA A 82 -21.90 18.58 0.76
CA ALA A 82 -22.83 18.06 -0.21
C ALA A 82 -24.24 18.66 -0.06
N ARG A 83 -24.97 18.71 -1.19
CA ARG A 83 -26.40 19.03 -1.18
C ARG A 83 -27.19 17.98 -0.40
N ALA A 84 -28.30 18.39 0.20
CA ALA A 84 -29.10 17.55 1.08
C ALA A 84 -29.58 16.24 0.42
N ASP A 85 -29.89 16.30 -0.89
CA ASP A 85 -30.32 15.15 -1.70
C ASP A 85 -29.24 14.09 -1.91
N ARG A 86 -27.96 14.47 -1.85
CA ARG A 86 -26.81 13.57 -2.04
C ARG A 86 -26.19 13.05 -0.75
N LYS A 87 -26.54 13.60 0.40
CA LYS A 87 -25.99 13.17 1.70
C LYS A 87 -26.16 11.69 2.01
N PRO A 88 -27.35 11.07 1.78
CA PRO A 88 -27.52 9.65 2.06
C PRO A 88 -26.63 8.74 1.19
N GLU A 89 -26.44 9.11 -0.08
CA GLU A 89 -25.58 8.37 -1.00
C GLU A 89 -24.11 8.43 -0.54
N LEU A 90 -23.64 9.60 -0.16
CA LEU A 90 -22.28 9.79 0.33
C LEU A 90 -22.04 9.11 1.68
N GLN A 91 -23.03 9.08 2.57
CA GLN A 91 -22.95 8.32 3.83
C GLN A 91 -22.86 6.82 3.58
N ALA A 92 -23.60 6.29 2.61
CA ALA A 92 -23.51 4.89 2.22
C ALA A 92 -22.11 4.54 1.67
N LEU A 93 -21.52 5.43 0.86
CA LEU A 93 -20.16 5.29 0.33
C LEU A 93 -19.10 5.35 1.44
N GLU A 94 -19.27 6.24 2.43
CA GLU A 94 -18.38 6.29 3.60
C GLU A 94 -18.43 4.98 4.40
N GLY A 95 -19.62 4.41 4.59
CA GLY A 95 -19.83 3.11 5.21
C GLY A 95 -19.05 2.01 4.46
N GLN A 96 -19.22 1.93 3.13
CA GLN A 96 -18.50 0.96 2.30
C GLN A 96 -16.98 1.12 2.37
N LEU A 97 -16.47 2.36 2.36
CA LEU A 97 -15.05 2.63 2.55
C LEU A 97 -14.56 2.13 3.91
N SER A 98 -15.34 2.41 4.97
CA SER A 98 -15.00 1.95 6.32
C SER A 98 -14.94 0.43 6.42
N ASP A 99 -15.89 -0.27 5.81
CA ASP A 99 -15.95 -1.74 5.78
C ASP A 99 -14.77 -2.33 4.99
N ALA A 100 -14.45 -1.77 3.83
CA ALA A 100 -13.30 -2.20 3.05
C ALA A 100 -11.98 -1.99 3.79
N LEU A 101 -11.81 -0.85 4.47
CA LEU A 101 -10.63 -0.59 5.30
C LEU A 101 -10.55 -1.55 6.49
N ALA A 102 -11.67 -1.90 7.11
CA ALA A 102 -11.73 -2.90 8.17
C ALA A 102 -11.35 -4.29 7.66
N ALA A 103 -11.89 -4.70 6.51
CA ALA A 103 -11.57 -5.97 5.87
C ALA A 103 -10.08 -6.07 5.48
N LEU A 104 -9.49 -5.00 4.96
CA LEU A 104 -8.05 -4.93 4.69
C LEU A 104 -7.21 -5.14 5.95
N LYS A 105 -7.61 -4.58 7.09
CA LYS A 105 -6.90 -4.76 8.38
C LYS A 105 -6.92 -6.19 8.90
N THR A 106 -8.01 -6.90 8.63
CA THR A 106 -8.18 -8.32 9.03
C THR A 106 -7.60 -9.30 8.02
N SER A 107 -7.20 -8.83 6.84
CA SER A 107 -6.57 -9.64 5.79
C SER A 107 -5.22 -10.20 6.24
N LYS A 108 -4.71 -11.18 5.48
CA LYS A 108 -3.35 -11.74 5.67
C LYS A 108 -2.24 -10.69 5.71
N MET A 109 -2.45 -9.52 5.09
CA MET A 109 -1.52 -8.39 5.08
C MET A 109 -1.53 -7.59 6.39
N GLY A 110 -2.59 -7.70 7.20
CA GLY A 110 -2.72 -7.08 8.52
C GLY A 110 -2.84 -5.55 8.50
N LYS A 111 -2.63 -4.94 9.68
CA LYS A 111 -2.82 -3.49 9.91
C LYS A 111 -1.94 -2.58 9.04
N GLY A 112 -0.90 -3.11 8.40
CA GLY A 112 -0.02 -2.38 7.48
C GLY A 112 -0.41 -2.47 6.01
N ALA A 113 -1.51 -3.15 5.68
CA ALA A 113 -1.89 -3.48 4.30
C ALA A 113 -1.88 -2.26 3.35
N LEU A 114 -2.53 -1.17 3.75
CA LEU A 114 -2.58 0.07 2.94
C LEU A 114 -1.19 0.62 2.59
N TYR A 115 -0.20 0.46 3.47
CA TYR A 115 1.15 0.94 3.21
C TYR A 115 2.00 -0.05 2.44
N SER A 116 1.85 -1.34 2.72
CA SER A 116 2.68 -2.41 2.14
C SER A 116 2.20 -2.89 0.77
N MET A 117 0.91 -2.75 0.46
CA MET A 117 0.38 -3.10 -0.87
C MET A 117 0.89 -2.16 -1.96
N PRO A 118 1.12 -2.67 -3.18
CA PRO A 118 1.44 -1.82 -4.31
C PRO A 118 0.23 -0.97 -4.72
N TRP A 119 0.50 0.28 -5.10
CA TRP A 119 -0.51 1.21 -5.60
C TRP A 119 -0.26 1.50 -7.07
N TYR A 120 -1.26 1.29 -7.90
CA TYR A 120 -1.23 1.58 -9.32
C TYR A 120 -2.26 2.64 -9.65
N MET A 121 -1.87 3.62 -10.44
CA MET A 121 -2.75 4.69 -10.88
C MET A 121 -3.11 4.46 -12.34
N ILE A 122 -4.38 4.60 -12.68
CA ILE A 122 -4.89 4.51 -14.06
C ILE A 122 -5.25 5.91 -14.51
N ILE A 123 -4.61 6.35 -15.59
CA ILE A 123 -4.82 7.65 -16.22
C ILE A 123 -5.25 7.48 -17.68
N GLY A 124 -5.92 8.47 -18.22
CA GLY A 124 -6.37 8.49 -19.62
C GLY A 124 -7.56 9.40 -19.81
N PRO A 125 -7.92 9.81 -21.04
CA PRO A 125 -9.00 10.73 -21.30
C PRO A 125 -10.37 10.20 -20.87
N PRO A 126 -11.38 11.07 -20.77
CA PRO A 126 -12.76 10.64 -20.57
C PRO A 126 -13.18 9.65 -21.67
N GLY A 127 -13.92 8.62 -21.32
CA GLY A 127 -14.39 7.62 -22.29
C GLY A 127 -13.37 6.56 -22.72
N SER A 128 -12.09 6.65 -22.29
CA SER A 128 -11.05 5.68 -22.66
C SER A 128 -11.20 4.27 -22.06
N GLY A 129 -12.31 3.98 -21.39
CA GLY A 129 -12.58 2.63 -20.86
C GLY A 129 -11.85 2.25 -19.58
N LYS A 130 -11.22 3.18 -18.85
CA LYS A 130 -10.46 2.91 -17.61
C LYS A 130 -11.22 2.04 -16.62
N THR A 131 -12.37 2.52 -16.19
CA THR A 131 -13.23 1.82 -15.22
C THR A 131 -13.75 0.49 -15.77
N THR A 132 -14.09 0.43 -17.05
CA THR A 132 -14.52 -0.81 -17.71
C THR A 132 -13.38 -1.83 -17.74
N ALA A 133 -12.17 -1.41 -18.07
CA ALA A 133 -11.00 -2.28 -18.06
C ALA A 133 -10.73 -2.86 -16.67
N LEU A 134 -10.96 -2.10 -15.59
CA LEU A 134 -10.88 -2.61 -14.22
C LEU A 134 -11.97 -3.65 -13.92
N LEU A 135 -13.21 -3.38 -14.32
CA LEU A 135 -14.33 -4.29 -14.11
C LEU A 135 -14.13 -5.62 -14.83
N GLU A 136 -13.60 -5.57 -16.06
CA GLU A 136 -13.36 -6.74 -16.91
C GLU A 136 -11.97 -7.36 -16.75
N SER A 137 -11.15 -6.83 -15.83
CA SER A 137 -9.76 -7.28 -15.62
C SER A 137 -9.62 -8.70 -15.08
N GLY A 138 -10.68 -9.30 -14.56
CA GLY A 138 -10.64 -10.57 -13.83
C GLY A 138 -9.96 -10.47 -12.45
N LEU A 139 -9.61 -9.27 -12.00
CA LEU A 139 -9.07 -9.07 -10.65
C LEU A 139 -10.15 -9.34 -9.60
N ASN A 140 -9.72 -9.93 -8.49
CA ASN A 140 -10.60 -10.15 -7.34
C ASN A 140 -10.67 -8.89 -6.48
N PHE A 141 -11.89 -8.38 -6.28
CA PHE A 141 -12.17 -7.21 -5.44
C PHE A 141 -12.95 -7.62 -4.18
N PRO A 142 -12.31 -8.32 -3.21
CA PRO A 142 -12.99 -8.91 -2.06
C PRO A 142 -13.56 -7.88 -1.08
N TYR A 143 -13.17 -6.62 -1.23
CA TYR A 143 -13.51 -5.55 -0.28
C TYR A 143 -14.56 -4.59 -0.81
N THR A 144 -15.33 -5.01 -1.80
CA THR A 144 -16.42 -4.22 -2.37
C THR A 144 -17.77 -4.78 -1.95
N SER A 145 -18.54 -4.01 -1.21
CA SER A 145 -19.92 -4.34 -0.89
C SER A 145 -20.79 -4.21 -2.17
N GLY A 146 -21.28 -5.34 -2.68
CA GLY A 146 -22.27 -5.32 -3.78
C GLY A 146 -21.72 -5.65 -5.18
N GLY A 147 -20.94 -6.72 -5.32
CA GLY A 147 -20.75 -7.37 -6.61
C GLY A 147 -19.74 -6.70 -7.54
N GLY A 148 -18.52 -6.44 -7.06
CA GLY A 148 -17.38 -6.17 -7.96
C GLY A 148 -17.24 -4.73 -8.45
N ARG A 149 -17.96 -3.77 -7.86
CA ARG A 149 -17.72 -2.35 -8.12
C ARG A 149 -16.72 -1.81 -7.10
N GLY A 150 -15.66 -1.14 -7.56
CA GLY A 150 -14.73 -0.41 -6.68
C GLY A 150 -15.52 0.50 -5.74
N ILE A 151 -14.92 0.82 -4.61
CA ILE A 151 -15.44 1.90 -3.78
C ILE A 151 -15.25 3.15 -4.63
N LYS A 152 -16.35 3.57 -5.25
CA LYS A 152 -16.38 4.86 -5.96
C LYS A 152 -15.87 5.88 -4.98
N GLY A 153 -14.82 6.57 -5.36
CA GLY A 153 -14.07 7.43 -4.48
C GLY A 153 -15.00 8.28 -3.66
N VAL A 154 -14.67 8.43 -2.42
CA VAL A 154 -15.36 9.38 -1.58
C VAL A 154 -15.17 10.74 -2.22
N GLY A 155 -16.13 11.11 -3.06
CA GLY A 155 -16.03 12.23 -3.96
C GLY A 155 -16.72 12.05 -5.28
N GLY A 156 -17.24 10.85 -5.52
CA GLY A 156 -17.74 10.42 -6.84
C GLY A 156 -16.59 10.42 -7.86
N THR A 157 -16.81 9.85 -9.02
CA THR A 157 -15.89 9.78 -10.17
C THR A 157 -15.36 11.15 -10.63
N ARG A 158 -15.56 12.21 -9.85
CA ARG A 158 -15.00 13.53 -10.14
C ARG A 158 -13.50 13.55 -9.99
N ASN A 159 -12.91 12.75 -9.05
CA ASN A 159 -11.51 12.85 -8.72
C ASN A 159 -10.75 11.52 -8.84
N CYS A 160 -11.07 10.53 -8.02
CA CYS A 160 -10.40 9.23 -8.03
C CYS A 160 -11.24 8.18 -7.33
N ASP A 161 -11.43 7.03 -7.99
CA ASP A 161 -12.05 5.85 -7.38
C ASP A 161 -10.97 4.89 -6.88
N TRP A 162 -11.18 4.34 -5.67
CA TRP A 162 -10.26 3.44 -5.01
C TRP A 162 -10.72 2.00 -5.15
N TRP A 163 -9.90 1.17 -5.76
CA TRP A 163 -10.19 -0.22 -6.00
C TRP A 163 -9.22 -1.09 -5.19
N PHE A 164 -9.75 -1.80 -4.20
CA PHE A 164 -8.98 -2.64 -3.30
C PHE A 164 -9.03 -4.08 -3.77
N THR A 165 -7.86 -4.64 -4.11
CA THR A 165 -7.71 -6.07 -4.45
C THR A 165 -6.95 -6.79 -3.35
N ASP A 166 -6.82 -8.10 -3.47
CA ASP A 166 -5.96 -8.92 -2.61
C ASP A 166 -4.45 -8.72 -2.89
N GLN A 167 -4.09 -8.12 -4.02
CA GLN A 167 -2.72 -7.96 -4.48
C GLN A 167 -2.24 -6.49 -4.57
N GLY A 168 -3.16 -5.53 -4.56
CA GLY A 168 -2.82 -4.13 -4.71
C GLY A 168 -4.00 -3.19 -4.61
N ILE A 169 -3.72 -1.92 -4.69
CA ILE A 169 -4.70 -0.84 -4.71
C ILE A 169 -4.61 -0.15 -6.06
N LEU A 170 -5.74 -0.01 -6.74
CA LEU A 170 -5.84 0.66 -8.02
C LEU A 170 -6.55 1.99 -7.83
N LEU A 171 -6.00 3.04 -8.39
CA LEU A 171 -6.49 4.41 -8.34
C LEU A 171 -7.03 4.75 -9.74
N ASP A 172 -8.35 4.68 -9.91
CA ASP A 172 -9.02 5.05 -11.16
C ASP A 172 -9.30 6.55 -11.15
N THR A 173 -8.51 7.30 -11.91
CA THR A 173 -8.57 8.76 -11.90
C THR A 173 -9.56 9.31 -12.93
N ALA A 174 -10.14 10.46 -12.63
CA ALA A 174 -11.02 11.16 -13.56
C ALA A 174 -10.28 11.49 -14.87
N GLY A 175 -10.95 11.25 -16.00
CA GLY A 175 -10.36 11.51 -17.33
C GLY A 175 -10.04 12.98 -17.56
N ARG A 176 -10.80 13.89 -16.96
CA ARG A 176 -10.60 15.35 -17.04
C ARG A 176 -9.21 15.81 -16.60
N TYR A 177 -8.55 15.10 -15.70
CA TYR A 177 -7.18 15.43 -15.28
C TYR A 177 -6.15 15.31 -16.41
N THR A 178 -6.46 14.61 -17.48
CA THR A 178 -5.59 14.49 -18.65
C THR A 178 -5.96 15.42 -19.80
N THR A 179 -7.16 16.03 -19.76
CA THR A 179 -7.69 16.83 -20.87
C THR A 179 -7.97 18.29 -20.51
N GLU A 180 -8.25 18.59 -19.22
CA GLU A 180 -8.67 19.91 -18.79
C GLU A 180 -7.55 20.61 -17.99
N LEU A 181 -7.07 21.74 -18.53
CA LEU A 181 -6.00 22.53 -17.90
C LEU A 181 -6.46 23.17 -16.58
N GLU A 182 -7.75 23.48 -16.45
CA GLU A 182 -8.34 24.08 -15.25
C GLU A 182 -8.29 23.15 -14.03
N ASP A 183 -8.25 21.84 -14.25
CA ASP A 183 -8.16 20.84 -13.19
C ASP A 183 -6.71 20.55 -12.73
N ARG A 184 -5.73 21.25 -13.27
CA ARG A 184 -4.32 21.01 -12.97
C ARG A 184 -3.98 21.19 -11.49
N ASP A 185 -4.54 22.20 -10.85
CA ASP A 185 -4.24 22.47 -9.42
C ASP A 185 -4.83 21.37 -8.53
N GLU A 186 -6.03 20.90 -8.86
CA GLU A 186 -6.66 19.79 -8.17
C GLU A 186 -5.84 18.50 -8.34
N TRP A 187 -5.37 18.23 -9.56
CA TRP A 187 -4.50 17.10 -9.87
C TRP A 187 -3.18 17.14 -9.07
N ILE A 188 -2.51 18.30 -9.04
CA ILE A 188 -1.28 18.49 -8.27
C ILE A 188 -1.56 18.32 -6.76
N GLY A 189 -2.68 18.84 -6.28
CA GLY A 189 -3.12 18.65 -4.89
C GLY A 189 -3.32 17.17 -4.54
N PHE A 190 -3.96 16.41 -5.42
CA PHE A 190 -4.16 14.97 -5.28
C PHE A 190 -2.81 14.21 -5.24
N LEU A 191 -1.90 14.48 -6.17
CA LEU A 191 -0.56 13.87 -6.17
C LEU A 191 0.23 14.23 -4.92
N GLY A 192 0.12 15.49 -4.46
CA GLY A 192 0.73 15.97 -3.22
C GLY A 192 0.18 15.22 -1.99
N MET A 193 -1.11 14.92 -1.97
CA MET A 193 -1.73 14.10 -0.93
C MET A 193 -1.16 12.66 -0.93
N LEU A 194 -1.07 12.01 -2.10
CA LEU A 194 -0.48 10.67 -2.22
C LEU A 194 0.97 10.65 -1.71
N LYS A 195 1.78 11.67 -2.08
CA LYS A 195 3.15 11.82 -1.59
C LYS A 195 3.22 11.99 -0.06
N LYS A 196 2.30 12.73 0.54
CA LYS A 196 2.21 12.88 2.01
C LYS A 196 1.78 11.58 2.69
N CYS A 197 0.95 10.76 2.04
CA CYS A 197 0.50 9.48 2.56
C CYS A 197 1.61 8.41 2.51
N ARG A 198 2.36 8.35 1.41
CA ARG A 198 3.44 7.37 1.18
C ARG A 198 4.70 8.08 0.69
N LYS A 199 5.51 8.57 1.62
CA LYS A 199 6.65 9.47 1.33
C LYS A 199 7.69 8.87 0.38
N GLU A 200 8.07 7.61 0.59
CA GLU A 200 9.15 6.96 -0.17
C GLU A 200 8.68 6.45 -1.54
N LYS A 201 7.47 5.91 -1.61
CA LYS A 201 6.94 5.34 -2.84
C LYS A 201 5.43 5.60 -2.93
N PRO A 202 5.02 6.82 -3.33
CA PRO A 202 3.61 7.22 -3.42
C PRO A 202 2.78 6.30 -4.32
N ILE A 203 3.34 5.94 -5.48
CA ILE A 203 2.76 5.06 -6.48
C ILE A 203 3.80 4.04 -6.90
N ASN A 204 3.39 2.82 -7.21
CA ASN A 204 4.25 1.75 -7.70
C ASN A 204 4.32 1.71 -9.23
N GLY A 205 3.26 2.16 -9.91
CA GLY A 205 3.20 2.23 -11.35
C GLY A 205 2.00 3.04 -11.83
N VAL A 206 2.05 3.44 -13.10
CA VAL A 206 0.98 4.15 -13.80
C VAL A 206 0.58 3.31 -15.00
N ILE A 207 -0.73 3.13 -15.17
CA ILE A 207 -1.36 2.47 -16.32
C ILE A 207 -1.98 3.58 -17.16
N VAL A 208 -1.60 3.68 -18.42
CA VAL A 208 -2.15 4.65 -19.36
C VAL A 208 -3.19 3.95 -20.22
N ALA A 209 -4.44 4.42 -20.14
CA ALA A 209 -5.52 3.95 -21.00
C ALA A 209 -5.67 4.86 -22.22
N ILE A 210 -5.57 4.28 -23.40
CA ILE A 210 -5.69 4.96 -24.69
C ILE A 210 -6.81 4.28 -25.46
N SER A 211 -7.81 5.06 -25.94
CA SER A 211 -8.81 4.55 -26.86
C SER A 211 -8.18 4.26 -28.22
N ILE A 212 -8.47 3.10 -28.78
CA ILE A 212 -8.02 2.72 -30.14
C ILE A 212 -9.13 2.94 -31.18
N SER A 213 -10.30 3.39 -30.73
CA SER A 213 -11.47 3.63 -31.59
C SER A 213 -11.65 5.10 -31.97
N ASP A 214 -10.78 6.00 -31.52
CA ASP A 214 -10.81 7.43 -31.82
C ASP A 214 -9.84 7.78 -32.96
#